data_56f4468d88f1046693051e8aaf4821b9
#
_entry.id   56f4468d88f1046693051e8aaf4821b9
#
_cell.length_a   1.000
_cell.length_b   1.000
_cell.length_c   1.000
_cell.angle_alpha   90.00
_cell.angle_beta   90.00
_cell.angle_gamma   90.00
#
_symmetry.space_group_name_H-M   'P 1'
#
loop_
_entity.id
_entity.type
_entity.pdbx_description
1 polymer ?
#
loop_
_entity_poly.entity_id
_entity_poly.type
_entity_poly.pdbx_seq_one_letter_code
_entity_poly.pdbx_strand_id
1 'polypeptide(L)'
;YLLLAEDNEFTQYAFGKLYLQEEKYDIQRAVDYFKRSSDKNMWSSYQLGRLYLFGADELEKDKEKAVEWLTKSAHDGNEYVQNMLNNIDDFENMLLRNTVMGLFVNLSRCIEDNYSQKQCSLKIQTDRKLRKMIQKRKSGIGIREEQNMTN
;
A
#
# COMPACT_ATOMS: atom_id res chain seq x y z
N TYR A 1 -10.47 -35.24 2.80
CA TYR A 1 -9.98 -34.80 4.14
C TYR A 1 -10.35 -33.36 4.47
N LEU A 2 -10.42 -32.42 3.52
CA LEU A 2 -10.84 -31.04 3.76
C LEU A 2 -12.33 -30.91 4.07
N LEU A 3 -13.20 -31.73 3.49
CA LEU A 3 -14.65 -31.71 3.73
C LEU A 3 -15.05 -32.17 5.14
N LEU A 4 -14.23 -32.97 5.82
CA LEU A 4 -14.45 -33.40 7.21
C LEU A 4 -13.98 -32.37 8.25
N ALA A 5 -13.28 -31.33 7.83
CA ALA A 5 -12.77 -30.29 8.70
C ALA A 5 -13.59 -28.98 8.63
N GLU A 6 -14.66 -28.92 7.82
CA GLU A 6 -15.46 -27.71 7.63
C GLU A 6 -16.17 -27.24 8.92
N ASP A 7 -16.43 -28.16 9.86
CA ASP A 7 -17.05 -27.82 11.13
C ASP A 7 -16.08 -27.36 12.24
N ASN A 8 -14.77 -27.33 11.93
CA ASN A 8 -13.76 -26.88 12.88
C ASN A 8 -13.58 -25.36 12.79
N GLU A 9 -13.65 -24.69 13.95
CA GLU A 9 -13.53 -23.23 14.07
C GLU A 9 -12.19 -22.69 13.51
N PHE A 10 -11.09 -23.44 13.64
CA PHE A 10 -9.78 -23.07 13.09
C PHE A 10 -9.77 -23.14 11.57
N THR A 11 -10.43 -24.15 11.00
CA THR A 11 -10.55 -24.31 9.54
C THR A 11 -11.42 -23.21 8.96
N GLN A 12 -12.53 -22.89 9.61
CA GLN A 12 -13.39 -21.77 9.19
C GLN A 12 -12.66 -20.44 9.27
N TYR A 13 -11.91 -20.20 10.34
CA TYR A 13 -11.05 -19.02 10.45
C TYR A 13 -10.01 -18.95 9.31
N ALA A 14 -9.36 -20.07 9.00
CA ALA A 14 -8.40 -20.13 7.91
C ALA A 14 -9.04 -19.86 6.54
N PHE A 15 -10.24 -20.36 6.27
CA PHE A 15 -10.99 -20.02 5.06
C PHE A 15 -11.37 -18.53 5.02
N GLY A 16 -11.83 -17.96 6.12
CA GLY A 16 -12.07 -16.51 6.20
C GLY A 16 -10.84 -15.71 5.80
N LYS A 17 -9.67 -16.07 6.31
CA LYS A 17 -8.40 -15.42 5.93
C LYS A 17 -8.02 -15.65 4.47
N LEU A 18 -8.28 -16.84 3.93
CA LEU A 18 -8.00 -17.16 2.54
C LEU A 18 -8.80 -16.27 1.57
N TYR A 19 -10.08 -16.01 1.89
CA TYR A 19 -10.93 -15.13 1.09
C TYR A 19 -10.61 -13.63 1.23
N LEU A 20 -9.71 -13.26 2.12
CA LEU A 20 -9.14 -11.90 2.20
C LEU A 20 -7.85 -11.74 1.38
N GLN A 21 -7.31 -12.81 0.77
CA GLN A 21 -6.12 -12.74 -0.07
C GLN A 21 -6.48 -12.27 -1.49
N GLU A 22 -5.58 -11.52 -2.10
CA GLU A 22 -5.80 -10.90 -3.43
C GLU A 22 -6.24 -11.88 -4.52
N GLU A 23 -5.68 -13.11 -4.52
CA GLU A 23 -5.99 -14.13 -5.53
C GLU A 23 -7.42 -14.70 -5.45
N LYS A 24 -8.06 -14.62 -4.28
CA LYS A 24 -9.38 -15.21 -4.00
C LYS A 24 -10.31 -14.26 -3.27
N TYR A 25 -10.07 -12.97 -3.43
CA TYR A 25 -10.77 -11.95 -2.68
C TYR A 25 -12.29 -12.04 -2.83
N ASP A 26 -12.97 -12.35 -1.72
CA ASP A 26 -14.42 -12.39 -1.58
C ASP A 26 -14.79 -12.04 -0.13
N ILE A 27 -15.10 -10.76 0.08
CA ILE A 27 -15.33 -10.23 1.42
C ILE A 27 -16.56 -10.83 2.09
N GLN A 28 -17.61 -11.14 1.32
CA GLN A 28 -18.85 -11.70 1.87
C GLN A 28 -18.62 -13.11 2.41
N ARG A 29 -17.90 -13.94 1.64
CA ARG A 29 -17.50 -15.27 2.11
C ARG A 29 -16.56 -15.21 3.31
N ALA A 30 -15.62 -14.28 3.32
CA ALA A 30 -14.72 -14.10 4.46
C ALA A 30 -15.53 -13.78 5.74
N VAL A 31 -16.49 -12.84 5.65
CA VAL A 31 -17.39 -12.48 6.75
C VAL A 31 -18.21 -13.68 7.22
N ASP A 32 -18.77 -14.48 6.31
CA ASP A 32 -19.57 -15.66 6.66
C ASP A 32 -18.75 -16.72 7.41
N TYR A 33 -17.52 -16.98 6.94
CA TYR A 33 -16.63 -17.93 7.60
C TYR A 33 -16.19 -17.44 8.98
N PHE A 34 -15.89 -16.15 9.15
CA PHE A 34 -15.57 -15.59 10.45
C PHE A 34 -16.77 -15.60 11.40
N LYS A 35 -18.00 -15.35 10.93
CA LYS A 35 -19.21 -15.46 11.75
C LYS A 35 -19.41 -16.86 12.27
N ARG A 36 -19.25 -17.88 11.42
CA ARG A 36 -19.40 -19.30 11.82
C ARG A 36 -18.41 -19.72 12.89
N SER A 37 -17.18 -19.20 12.85
CA SER A 37 -16.14 -19.54 13.83
C SER A 37 -16.09 -18.61 15.05
N SER A 38 -16.81 -17.51 15.04
CA SER A 38 -16.71 -16.45 16.06
C SER A 38 -17.13 -16.88 17.48
N ASP A 39 -17.92 -17.95 17.63
CA ASP A 39 -18.37 -18.42 18.94
C ASP A 39 -17.29 -19.20 19.71
N LYS A 40 -16.30 -19.75 18.99
CA LYS A 40 -15.24 -20.58 19.58
C LYS A 40 -13.84 -20.03 19.29
N ASN A 41 -13.73 -19.01 18.45
CA ASN A 41 -12.46 -18.44 18.05
C ASN A 41 -12.47 -16.91 18.17
N MET A 42 -11.84 -16.39 19.21
CA MET A 42 -11.73 -14.96 19.49
C MET A 42 -11.09 -14.16 18.32
N TRP A 43 -10.21 -14.79 17.55
CA TRP A 43 -9.59 -14.15 16.39
C TRP A 43 -10.56 -13.90 15.25
N SER A 44 -11.59 -14.74 15.11
CA SER A 44 -12.64 -14.53 14.12
C SER A 44 -13.48 -13.31 14.46
N SER A 45 -13.86 -13.15 15.72
CA SER A 45 -14.54 -11.94 16.23
C SER A 45 -13.66 -10.69 16.03
N TYR A 46 -12.36 -10.80 16.27
CA TYR A 46 -11.41 -9.71 15.99
C TYR A 46 -11.36 -9.32 14.51
N GLN A 47 -11.29 -10.30 13.59
CA GLN A 47 -11.29 -10.02 12.15
C GLN A 47 -12.59 -9.36 11.69
N LEU A 48 -13.74 -9.81 12.18
CA LEU A 48 -15.04 -9.16 11.93
C LEU A 48 -15.03 -7.71 12.40
N GLY A 49 -14.58 -7.47 13.63
CA GLY A 49 -14.46 -6.12 14.16
C GLY A 49 -13.60 -5.21 13.29
N ARG A 50 -12.45 -5.70 12.83
CA ARG A 50 -11.58 -4.96 11.91
C ARG A 50 -12.27 -4.67 10.57
N LEU A 51 -12.92 -5.66 9.98
CA LEU A 51 -13.61 -5.50 8.69
C LEU A 51 -14.71 -4.43 8.77
N TYR A 52 -15.51 -4.42 9.83
CA TYR A 52 -16.52 -3.38 10.03
C TYR A 52 -15.93 -2.02 10.41
N LEU A 53 -14.78 -1.99 11.10
CA LEU A 53 -14.12 -0.73 11.48
C LEU A 53 -13.53 0.01 10.26
N PHE A 54 -12.88 -0.71 9.39
CA PHE A 54 -12.19 -0.11 8.23
C PHE A 54 -13.00 -0.13 6.95
N GLY A 55 -13.98 -1.02 6.87
CA GLY A 55 -14.71 -1.31 5.64
C GLY A 55 -13.85 -2.10 4.66
N ALA A 56 -14.46 -2.52 3.57
CA ALA A 56 -13.83 -3.15 2.42
C ALA A 56 -14.72 -2.87 1.19
N ASP A 57 -14.29 -3.23 -0.01
CA ASP A 57 -14.95 -2.82 -1.26
C ASP A 57 -16.49 -3.00 -1.29
N GLU A 58 -16.99 -4.12 -0.76
CA GLU A 58 -18.41 -4.44 -0.69
C GLU A 58 -18.99 -4.38 0.74
N LEU A 59 -18.16 -3.97 1.72
CA LEU A 59 -18.54 -3.91 3.13
C LEU A 59 -18.38 -2.48 3.64
N GLU A 60 -19.50 -1.80 3.87
CA GLU A 60 -19.50 -0.47 4.43
C GLU A 60 -18.97 -0.47 5.88
N LYS A 61 -18.30 0.63 6.25
CA LYS A 61 -17.87 0.86 7.63
C LYS A 61 -19.07 0.93 8.55
N ASP A 62 -19.00 0.22 9.65
CA ASP A 62 -20.01 0.22 10.70
C ASP A 62 -19.30 0.14 12.06
N LYS A 63 -19.14 1.31 12.68
CA LYS A 63 -18.41 1.42 13.96
C LYS A 63 -19.13 0.70 15.09
N GLU A 64 -20.46 0.69 15.07
CA GLU A 64 -21.27 0.04 16.11
C GLU A 64 -21.06 -1.47 16.06
N LYS A 65 -21.18 -2.09 14.89
CA LYS A 65 -20.87 -3.52 14.69
C LYS A 65 -19.40 -3.84 14.95
N ALA A 66 -18.48 -2.93 14.58
CA ALA A 66 -17.07 -3.12 14.88
C ALA A 66 -16.83 -3.22 16.38
N VAL A 67 -17.40 -2.30 17.18
CA VAL A 67 -17.28 -2.32 18.64
C VAL A 67 -17.93 -3.58 19.23
N GLU A 68 -19.09 -4.01 18.72
CA GLU A 68 -19.76 -5.24 19.17
C GLU A 68 -18.83 -6.47 19.00
N TRP A 69 -18.28 -6.66 17.80
CA TRP A 69 -17.40 -7.79 17.50
C TRP A 69 -16.07 -7.73 18.24
N LEU A 70 -15.50 -6.53 18.41
CA LEU A 70 -14.28 -6.34 19.19
C LEU A 70 -14.52 -6.60 20.67
N THR A 71 -15.66 -6.15 21.22
CA THR A 71 -16.03 -6.43 22.61
C THR A 71 -16.19 -7.93 22.86
N LYS A 72 -16.83 -8.66 21.92
CA LYS A 72 -16.90 -10.12 21.98
C LYS A 72 -15.52 -10.75 22.02
N SER A 73 -14.64 -10.33 21.13
CA SER A 73 -13.26 -10.84 21.08
C SER A 73 -12.47 -10.58 22.37
N ALA A 74 -12.63 -9.38 22.96
CA ALA A 74 -12.01 -9.03 24.23
C ALA A 74 -12.56 -9.87 25.40
N HIS A 75 -13.87 -10.09 25.43
CA HIS A 75 -14.51 -10.95 26.44
C HIS A 75 -14.02 -12.41 26.34
N ASP A 76 -13.75 -12.90 25.13
CA ASP A 76 -13.23 -14.23 24.85
C ASP A 76 -11.71 -14.35 25.16
N GLY A 77 -11.09 -13.31 25.74
CA GLY A 77 -9.72 -13.31 26.25
C GLY A 77 -8.67 -12.68 25.35
N ASN A 78 -9.08 -11.90 24.35
CA ASN A 78 -8.14 -11.18 23.49
C ASN A 78 -7.70 -9.84 24.11
N GLU A 79 -6.62 -9.85 24.88
CA GLU A 79 -6.05 -8.68 25.56
C GLU A 79 -5.65 -7.56 24.58
N TYR A 80 -5.21 -7.91 23.38
CA TYR A 80 -4.85 -6.92 22.35
C TYR A 80 -6.07 -6.08 21.96
N VAL A 81 -7.22 -6.72 21.85
CA VAL A 81 -8.47 -6.06 21.48
C VAL A 81 -8.99 -5.18 22.62
N GLN A 82 -8.76 -5.56 23.87
CA GLN A 82 -9.12 -4.72 25.03
C GLN A 82 -8.40 -3.34 24.95
N ASN A 83 -7.13 -3.35 24.61
CA ASN A 83 -6.36 -2.11 24.43
C ASN A 83 -6.84 -1.32 23.20
N MET A 84 -7.23 -2.01 22.13
CA MET A 84 -7.76 -1.40 20.92
C MET A 84 -9.11 -0.72 21.16
N LEU A 85 -10.01 -1.32 21.95
CA LEU A 85 -11.30 -0.74 22.31
C LEU A 85 -11.18 0.53 23.15
N ASN A 86 -10.25 0.54 24.08
CA ASN A 86 -10.00 1.71 24.93
C ASN A 86 -9.52 2.94 24.13
N ASN A 87 -8.94 2.71 22.95
CA ASN A 87 -8.33 3.74 22.11
C ASN A 87 -8.86 3.71 20.66
N ILE A 88 -10.11 3.27 20.46
CA ILE A 88 -10.64 3.01 19.11
C ILE A 88 -10.65 4.28 18.23
N ASP A 89 -10.98 5.43 18.80
CA ASP A 89 -10.97 6.70 18.07
C ASP A 89 -9.53 7.15 17.75
N ASP A 90 -8.62 6.96 18.69
CA ASP A 90 -7.20 7.26 18.49
C ASP A 90 -6.56 6.30 17.48
N PHE A 91 -7.00 5.04 17.47
CA PHE A 91 -6.52 4.04 16.52
C PHE A 91 -6.97 4.34 15.08
N GLU A 92 -8.22 4.75 14.87
CA GLU A 92 -8.69 5.22 13.56
C GLU A 92 -7.90 6.43 13.07
N ASN A 93 -7.69 7.43 13.96
CA ASN A 93 -6.91 8.61 13.65
C ASN A 93 -5.43 8.29 13.37
N MET A 94 -4.84 7.37 14.10
CA MET A 94 -3.48 6.91 13.89
C MET A 94 -3.33 6.19 12.54
N LEU A 95 -4.27 5.32 12.18
CA LEU A 95 -4.25 4.63 10.90
C LEU A 95 -4.41 5.60 9.74
N LEU A 96 -5.34 6.55 9.83
CA LEU A 96 -5.53 7.60 8.83
C LEU A 96 -4.25 8.42 8.67
N ARG A 97 -3.64 8.85 9.77
CA ARG A 97 -2.34 9.55 9.76
C ARG A 97 -1.25 8.75 9.07
N ASN A 98 -1.11 7.47 9.41
CA ASN A 98 -0.08 6.61 8.81
C ASN A 98 -0.32 6.42 7.30
N THR A 99 -1.57 6.28 6.87
CA THR A 99 -1.93 6.21 5.45
C THR A 99 -1.61 7.52 4.73
N VAL A 100 -1.98 8.65 5.31
CA VAL A 100 -1.68 9.98 4.75
C VAL A 100 -0.17 10.22 4.70
N MET A 101 0.57 9.89 5.77
CA MET A 101 2.04 9.99 5.77
C MET A 101 2.69 9.09 4.71
N GLY A 102 2.18 7.87 4.52
CA GLY A 102 2.62 6.98 3.45
C GLY A 102 2.41 7.57 2.06
N LEU A 103 1.26 8.20 1.82
CA LEU A 103 0.97 8.92 0.58
C LEU A 103 1.92 10.10 0.37
N PHE A 104 2.20 10.89 1.41
CA PHE A 104 3.16 12.00 1.32
C PHE A 104 4.58 11.52 0.99
N VAL A 105 5.05 10.45 1.62
CA VAL A 105 6.38 9.86 1.33
C VAL A 105 6.45 9.39 -0.12
N ASN A 106 5.43 8.69 -0.61
CA ASN A 106 5.38 8.22 -1.99
C ASN A 106 5.32 9.39 -2.98
N LEU A 107 4.52 10.41 -2.70
CA LEU A 107 4.43 11.60 -3.54
C LEU A 107 5.76 12.36 -3.58
N SER A 108 6.43 12.55 -2.44
CA SER A 108 7.76 13.17 -2.37
C SER A 108 8.77 12.42 -3.23
N ARG A 109 8.77 11.09 -3.14
CA ARG A 109 9.65 10.24 -3.97
C ARG A 109 9.36 10.42 -5.46
N CYS A 110 8.08 10.41 -5.87
CA CYS A 110 7.72 10.65 -7.26
C CYS A 110 8.16 12.05 -7.76
N ILE A 111 8.07 13.06 -6.92
CA ILE A 111 8.52 14.42 -7.24
C ILE A 111 10.05 14.45 -7.40
N GLU A 112 10.80 13.83 -6.50
CA GLU A 112 12.26 13.74 -6.56
C GLU A 112 12.72 12.98 -7.81
N ASP A 113 12.09 11.86 -8.15
CA ASP A 113 12.39 11.07 -9.34
C ASP A 113 12.13 11.88 -10.62
N ASN A 114 10.99 12.58 -10.71
CA ASN A 114 10.66 13.44 -11.83
C ASN A 114 11.65 14.62 -11.95
N TYR A 115 12.05 15.21 -10.83
CA TYR A 115 13.01 16.30 -10.81
C TYR A 115 14.41 15.82 -11.26
N SER A 116 14.83 14.68 -10.77
CA SER A 116 16.11 14.05 -11.16
C SER A 116 16.15 13.68 -12.65
N GLN A 117 15.06 13.13 -13.20
CA GLN A 117 14.94 12.83 -14.63
C GLN A 117 14.98 14.11 -15.48
N LYS A 118 14.32 15.18 -15.03
CA LYS A 118 14.31 16.47 -15.72
C LYS A 118 15.70 17.12 -15.72
N GLN A 119 16.43 17.06 -14.61
CA GLN A 119 17.83 17.53 -14.52
C GLN A 119 18.74 16.72 -15.43
N CYS A 120 18.61 15.40 -15.45
CA CYS A 120 19.39 14.53 -16.32
C CYS A 120 19.14 14.84 -17.81
N SER A 121 17.89 15.07 -18.21
CA SER A 121 17.50 15.48 -19.56
C SER A 121 18.10 16.81 -19.96
N LEU A 122 18.09 17.80 -19.07
CA LEU A 122 18.70 19.12 -19.30
C LEU A 122 20.21 19.02 -19.46
N LYS A 123 20.89 18.23 -18.64
CA LYS A 123 22.33 17.99 -18.74
C LYS A 123 22.72 17.34 -20.05
N ILE A 124 21.97 16.33 -20.51
CA ILE A 124 22.19 15.68 -21.82
C ILE A 124 22.01 16.67 -22.97
N GLN A 125 21.00 17.56 -22.91
CA GLN A 125 20.79 18.57 -23.94
C GLN A 125 21.92 19.61 -23.97
N THR A 126 22.40 20.03 -22.81
CA THR A 126 23.53 20.97 -22.69
C THR A 126 24.80 20.37 -23.24
N ASP A 127 25.09 19.12 -22.93
CA ASP A 127 26.27 18.40 -23.45
C ASP A 127 26.21 18.23 -24.96
N ARG A 128 25.05 17.96 -25.53
CA ARG A 128 24.86 17.89 -27.00
C ARG A 128 25.11 19.23 -27.70
N LYS A 129 24.60 20.33 -27.11
CA LYS A 129 24.87 21.68 -27.65
C LYS A 129 26.33 22.04 -27.56
N LEU A 130 27.00 21.74 -26.46
CA LEU A 130 28.42 21.98 -26.27
C LEU A 130 29.24 21.19 -27.28
N ARG A 131 28.97 19.91 -27.47
CA ARG A 131 29.64 19.08 -28.48
C ARG A 131 29.50 19.65 -29.90
N LYS A 132 28.29 20.08 -30.29
CA LYS A 132 28.06 20.73 -31.60
C LYS A 132 28.85 22.01 -31.76
N MET A 133 28.96 22.85 -30.71
CA MET A 133 29.75 24.07 -30.74
C MET A 133 31.25 23.79 -30.88
N ILE A 134 31.77 22.80 -30.15
CA ILE A 134 33.19 22.37 -30.25
C ILE A 134 33.47 21.85 -31.65
N GLN A 135 32.59 21.02 -32.22
CA GLN A 135 32.76 20.46 -33.57
C GLN A 135 32.76 21.55 -34.63
N LYS A 136 31.88 22.55 -34.51
CA LYS A 136 31.83 23.70 -35.41
C LYS A 136 33.07 24.58 -35.33
N ARG A 137 33.69 24.75 -34.17
CA ARG A 137 34.94 25.45 -33.98
C ARG A 137 36.12 24.70 -34.61
N LYS A 138 36.19 23.37 -34.42
CA LYS A 138 37.25 22.53 -35.02
C LYS A 138 37.21 22.57 -36.55
N SER A 139 36.02 22.48 -37.15
CA SER A 139 35.88 22.60 -38.61
C SER A 139 36.24 24.00 -39.15
N GLY A 140 35.96 25.05 -38.38
CA GLY A 140 36.33 26.43 -38.74
C GLY A 140 37.82 26.73 -38.61
N ILE A 141 38.57 26.04 -37.72
CA ILE A 141 39.99 26.16 -37.58
C ILE A 141 40.72 25.43 -38.73
N GLY A 142 40.25 24.23 -39.14
CA GLY A 142 40.82 23.48 -40.26
C GLY A 142 40.79 24.25 -41.58
N ILE A 143 39.72 25.00 -41.85
CA ILE A 143 39.58 25.84 -43.05
C ILE A 143 40.59 26.99 -43.04
N ARG A 144 40.95 27.55 -41.91
CA ARG A 144 41.95 28.62 -41.79
C ARG A 144 43.36 28.14 -41.96
N GLU A 145 43.68 26.92 -41.52
CA GLU A 145 45.03 26.33 -41.70
C GLU A 145 45.27 25.97 -43.16
N GLU A 146 44.27 25.46 -43.89
CA GLU A 146 44.41 25.18 -45.32
C GLU A 146 44.57 26.46 -46.17
N GLN A 147 43.95 27.56 -45.78
CA GLN A 147 44.10 28.83 -46.51
C GLN A 147 45.43 29.51 -46.24
N ASN A 148 46.11 29.20 -45.14
CA ASN A 148 47.46 29.75 -44.85
C ASN A 148 48.61 28.92 -45.41
N MET A 149 48.36 27.72 -45.93
CA MET A 149 49.40 26.88 -46.58
C MET A 149 49.43 27.04 -48.10
N THR A 150 48.54 27.82 -48.69
CA THR A 150 48.46 28.05 -50.14
C THR A 150 48.86 29.45 -50.56
N ASN A 151 49.43 30.22 -49.67
CA ASN A 151 50.09 31.53 -49.93
C ASN A 151 51.58 31.39 -49.53
#